data_85d733c5d76f44d2eb79f0f53645ed45
#
_entry.id   85d733c5d76f44d2eb79f0f53645ed45
#
_cell.length_a   1.000
_cell.length_b   1.000
_cell.length_c   1.000
_cell.angle_alpha   90.00
_cell.angle_beta   90.00
_cell.angle_gamma   90.00
#
_symmetry.space_group_name_H-M   'P 1'
#
loop_
_entity.id
_entity.type
_entity.pdbx_description
1 polymer ?
#
loop_
_entity_poly.entity_id
_entity_poly.type
_entity_poly.pdbx_seq_one_letter_code
_entity_poly.pdbx_strand_id
1 'polypeptide(L)'
;MAKKQTAGRDHLGKLAPKFAELNDDVLFGEVWSREKELSPRDRSMITIAALFSAGLYPQLKAHLILGKEHGVTKQEAVEIVTQLAFYCGWPKAWSTFPLIAEVYGEEESGLDGVPSNLSVFPVGQKNDAYAQHFVGQSYLAPLSTQQVPTYNVTFEPGCRNNWHIHHAREGGGQVLICISGRGWYQEWGKESRELYPGDVVNIPTDVKHWHGATADSWFQHLAIEIPGKECTTEWCEAVDADQYAKLNG
;
A
#
# COMPACT_ATOMS: atom_id res chain seq x y z
N MET A 1 -2.39 -23.01 -7.37
CA MET A 1 -3.50 -23.31 -8.28
C MET A 1 -4.67 -22.45 -7.83
N ALA A 2 -5.26 -21.65 -8.72
CA ALA A 2 -6.46 -20.88 -8.42
C ALA A 2 -7.59 -21.82 -7.98
N LYS A 3 -8.36 -21.42 -6.98
CA LYS A 3 -9.50 -22.20 -6.47
C LYS A 3 -10.54 -22.30 -7.61
N LYS A 4 -10.92 -23.53 -7.98
CA LYS A 4 -11.91 -23.75 -9.02
C LYS A 4 -13.25 -23.12 -8.61
N GLN A 5 -13.81 -22.26 -9.47
CA GLN A 5 -15.13 -21.66 -9.23
C GLN A 5 -16.22 -22.71 -9.39
N THR A 6 -17.15 -22.75 -8.43
CA THR A 6 -18.29 -23.69 -8.41
C THR A 6 -19.63 -22.98 -8.18
N ALA A 7 -19.65 -21.66 -8.10
CA ALA A 7 -20.85 -20.88 -7.79
C ALA A 7 -22.02 -21.13 -8.73
N GLY A 8 -21.77 -21.41 -10.02
CA GLY A 8 -22.81 -21.79 -10.98
C GLY A 8 -23.53 -23.09 -10.57
N ARG A 9 -22.75 -24.13 -10.25
CA ARG A 9 -23.29 -25.42 -9.82
C ARG A 9 -23.99 -25.35 -8.47
N ASP A 10 -23.40 -24.59 -7.54
CA ASP A 10 -23.92 -24.46 -6.18
C ASP A 10 -25.29 -23.77 -6.16
N HIS A 11 -25.47 -22.72 -6.97
CA HIS A 11 -26.71 -21.93 -6.99
C HIS A 11 -27.73 -22.37 -8.05
N LEU A 12 -27.25 -22.77 -9.21
CA LEU A 12 -28.12 -23.03 -10.38
C LEU A 12 -28.04 -24.45 -10.92
N GLY A 13 -27.20 -25.33 -10.37
CA GLY A 13 -26.96 -26.66 -10.91
C GLY A 13 -28.20 -27.54 -11.02
N LYS A 14 -29.20 -27.37 -10.13
CA LYS A 14 -30.48 -28.10 -10.19
C LYS A 14 -31.48 -27.49 -11.20
N LEU A 15 -31.48 -26.17 -11.33
CA LEU A 15 -32.42 -25.43 -12.18
C LEU A 15 -31.92 -25.35 -13.63
N ALA A 16 -30.66 -25.03 -13.82
CA ALA A 16 -30.05 -24.75 -15.11
C ALA A 16 -28.65 -25.40 -15.21
N PRO A 17 -28.58 -26.74 -15.26
CA PRO A 17 -27.30 -27.46 -15.14
C PRO A 17 -26.31 -27.11 -16.27
N LYS A 18 -26.80 -26.92 -17.51
CA LYS A 18 -25.92 -26.53 -18.63
C LYS A 18 -25.39 -25.11 -18.50
N PHE A 19 -26.19 -24.18 -17.99
CA PHE A 19 -25.73 -22.83 -17.70
C PHE A 19 -24.65 -22.85 -16.60
N ALA A 20 -24.87 -23.59 -15.50
CA ALA A 20 -23.93 -23.75 -14.42
C ALA A 20 -22.59 -24.33 -14.88
N GLU A 21 -22.63 -25.36 -15.75
CA GLU A 21 -21.43 -25.93 -16.39
C GLU A 21 -20.66 -24.87 -17.19
N LEU A 22 -21.33 -24.13 -18.06
CA LEU A 22 -20.71 -23.09 -18.88
C LEU A 22 -20.13 -21.96 -18.04
N ASN A 23 -20.82 -21.58 -16.97
CA ASN A 23 -20.32 -20.58 -16.03
C ASN A 23 -19.01 -21.04 -15.36
N ASP A 24 -19.01 -22.24 -14.78
CA ASP A 24 -17.91 -22.68 -13.94
C ASP A 24 -16.71 -23.16 -14.80
N ASP A 25 -16.96 -23.93 -15.86
CA ASP A 25 -15.90 -24.57 -16.62
C ASP A 25 -15.39 -23.68 -17.77
N VAL A 26 -16.29 -22.98 -18.49
CA VAL A 26 -15.88 -22.16 -19.63
C VAL A 26 -15.56 -20.73 -19.22
N LEU A 27 -16.51 -20.01 -18.58
CA LEU A 27 -16.28 -18.62 -18.23
C LEU A 27 -15.12 -18.51 -17.22
N PHE A 28 -15.23 -19.17 -16.08
CA PHE A 28 -14.20 -19.07 -15.05
C PHE A 28 -13.03 -20.04 -15.27
N GLY A 29 -13.28 -21.23 -15.81
CA GLY A 29 -12.25 -22.24 -16.03
C GLY A 29 -11.35 -21.97 -17.25
N GLU A 30 -11.88 -21.41 -18.33
CA GLU A 30 -11.11 -21.17 -19.55
C GLU A 30 -10.88 -19.68 -19.81
N VAL A 31 -11.89 -18.81 -19.73
CA VAL A 31 -11.74 -17.40 -20.11
C VAL A 31 -11.01 -16.61 -19.01
N TRP A 32 -11.44 -16.72 -17.74
CA TRP A 32 -10.79 -16.01 -16.63
C TRP A 32 -9.40 -16.53 -16.31
N SER A 33 -9.08 -17.77 -16.65
CA SER A 33 -7.77 -18.38 -16.45
C SER A 33 -6.69 -17.93 -17.45
N ARG A 34 -7.05 -17.12 -18.45
CA ARG A 34 -6.12 -16.57 -19.46
C ARG A 34 -5.36 -15.36 -18.91
N GLU A 35 -4.63 -15.57 -17.82
CA GLU A 35 -3.96 -14.49 -17.07
C GLU A 35 -2.81 -13.83 -17.86
N LYS A 36 -2.22 -14.56 -18.80
CA LYS A 36 -1.14 -14.04 -19.66
C LYS A 36 -1.64 -13.01 -20.68
N GLU A 37 -2.87 -13.15 -21.15
CA GLU A 37 -3.50 -12.26 -22.13
C GLU A 37 -4.09 -11.01 -21.47
N LEU A 38 -4.66 -11.18 -20.26
CA LEU A 38 -5.25 -10.08 -19.49
C LEU A 38 -5.27 -10.47 -18.02
N SER A 39 -4.72 -9.60 -17.17
CA SER A 39 -4.63 -9.89 -15.74
C SER A 39 -5.99 -10.09 -15.07
N PRO A 40 -6.09 -10.88 -13.99
CA PRO A 40 -7.32 -11.02 -13.21
C PRO A 40 -7.87 -9.67 -12.73
N ARG A 41 -6.97 -8.75 -12.37
CA ARG A 41 -7.29 -7.39 -11.96
C ARG A 41 -7.97 -6.60 -13.07
N ASP A 42 -7.38 -6.56 -14.26
CA ASP A 42 -7.92 -5.81 -15.38
C ASP A 42 -9.24 -6.41 -15.88
N ARG A 43 -9.38 -7.74 -15.85
CA ARG A 43 -10.67 -8.43 -16.13
C ARG A 43 -11.73 -7.98 -15.12
N SER A 44 -11.40 -7.87 -13.85
CA SER A 44 -12.34 -7.39 -12.84
C SER A 44 -12.77 -5.95 -13.09
N MET A 45 -11.84 -5.05 -13.44
CA MET A 45 -12.16 -3.66 -13.76
C MET A 45 -13.11 -3.54 -14.97
N ILE A 46 -12.84 -4.30 -16.05
CA ILE A 46 -13.69 -4.35 -17.24
C ILE A 46 -15.08 -4.90 -16.92
N THR A 47 -15.13 -5.96 -16.09
CA THR A 47 -16.42 -6.58 -15.71
C THR A 47 -17.24 -5.65 -14.81
N ILE A 48 -16.60 -4.98 -13.83
CA ILE A 48 -17.23 -3.95 -13.00
C ILE A 48 -17.80 -2.85 -13.89
N ALA A 49 -17.03 -2.33 -14.83
CA ALA A 49 -17.47 -1.30 -15.78
C ALA A 49 -18.67 -1.74 -16.61
N ALA A 50 -18.65 -2.97 -17.13
CA ALA A 50 -19.74 -3.54 -17.92
C ALA A 50 -21.04 -3.72 -17.10
N LEU A 51 -20.93 -4.26 -15.89
CA LEU A 51 -22.08 -4.50 -15.00
C LEU A 51 -22.67 -3.18 -14.49
N PHE A 52 -21.83 -2.20 -14.17
CA PHE A 52 -22.25 -0.84 -13.84
C PHE A 52 -23.03 -0.22 -15.01
N SER A 53 -22.48 -0.28 -16.22
CA SER A 53 -23.11 0.27 -17.43
C SER A 53 -24.47 -0.36 -17.71
N ALA A 54 -24.58 -1.66 -17.46
CA ALA A 54 -25.84 -2.40 -17.61
C ALA A 54 -26.84 -2.20 -16.45
N GLY A 55 -26.41 -1.64 -15.30
CA GLY A 55 -27.24 -1.48 -14.10
C GLY A 55 -27.55 -2.81 -13.39
N LEU A 56 -26.66 -3.79 -13.50
CA LEU A 56 -26.82 -5.14 -12.92
C LEU A 56 -26.21 -5.20 -11.52
N TYR A 57 -26.84 -4.51 -10.57
CA TYR A 57 -26.28 -4.27 -9.23
C TYR A 57 -25.99 -5.53 -8.39
N PRO A 58 -26.84 -6.60 -8.37
CA PRO A 58 -26.50 -7.81 -7.63
C PRO A 58 -25.22 -8.49 -8.15
N GLN A 59 -25.05 -8.55 -9.47
CA GLN A 59 -23.86 -9.10 -10.11
C GLN A 59 -22.67 -8.17 -9.94
N LEU A 60 -22.90 -6.85 -10.01
CA LEU A 60 -21.88 -5.84 -9.76
C LEU A 60 -21.29 -5.99 -8.35
N LYS A 61 -22.11 -6.20 -7.31
CA LYS A 61 -21.63 -6.44 -5.95
C LYS A 61 -20.72 -7.67 -5.88
N ALA A 62 -21.10 -8.79 -6.50
CA ALA A 62 -20.27 -9.99 -6.54
C ALA A 62 -18.92 -9.74 -7.24
N HIS A 63 -18.93 -8.96 -8.33
CA HIS A 63 -17.69 -8.61 -9.04
C HIS A 63 -16.86 -7.50 -8.39
N LEU A 64 -17.43 -6.67 -7.52
CA LEU A 64 -16.67 -5.78 -6.63
C LEU A 64 -15.90 -6.60 -5.58
N ILE A 65 -16.52 -7.63 -4.99
CA ILE A 65 -15.86 -8.56 -4.06
C ILE A 65 -14.69 -9.27 -4.76
N LEU A 66 -14.94 -9.86 -5.93
CA LEU A 66 -13.89 -10.52 -6.71
C LEU A 66 -12.79 -9.55 -7.15
N GLY A 67 -13.16 -8.32 -7.52
CA GLY A 67 -12.23 -7.26 -7.87
C GLY A 67 -11.30 -6.90 -6.71
N LYS A 68 -11.83 -6.80 -5.49
CA LYS A 68 -11.04 -6.58 -4.27
C LYS A 68 -10.04 -7.71 -4.04
N GLU A 69 -10.44 -8.98 -4.20
CA GLU A 69 -9.55 -10.15 -4.13
C GLU A 69 -8.44 -10.12 -5.19
N HIS A 70 -8.73 -9.55 -6.37
CA HIS A 70 -7.78 -9.39 -7.47
C HIS A 70 -6.95 -8.10 -7.40
N GLY A 71 -7.07 -7.32 -6.31
CA GLY A 71 -6.28 -6.12 -6.08
C GLY A 71 -6.82 -4.85 -6.71
N VAL A 72 -8.10 -4.80 -7.10
CA VAL A 72 -8.79 -3.54 -7.43
C VAL A 72 -9.03 -2.78 -6.12
N THR A 73 -8.49 -1.58 -6.01
CA THR A 73 -8.63 -0.75 -4.81
C THR A 73 -10.01 -0.07 -4.75
N LYS A 74 -10.40 0.37 -3.56
CA LYS A 74 -11.61 1.19 -3.35
C LYS A 74 -11.59 2.44 -4.24
N GLN A 75 -10.43 3.13 -4.25
CA GLN A 75 -10.25 4.33 -5.05
C GLN A 75 -10.48 4.08 -6.53
N GLU A 76 -9.95 3.00 -7.08
CA GLU A 76 -10.14 2.63 -8.48
C GLU A 76 -11.59 2.28 -8.78
N ALA A 77 -12.27 1.55 -7.88
CA ALA A 77 -13.69 1.26 -8.03
C ALA A 77 -14.54 2.54 -8.04
N VAL A 78 -14.20 3.51 -7.17
CA VAL A 78 -14.82 4.85 -7.14
C VAL A 78 -14.57 5.59 -8.44
N GLU A 79 -13.33 5.61 -8.94
CA GLU A 79 -12.97 6.31 -10.19
C GLU A 79 -13.62 5.71 -11.43
N ILE A 80 -13.72 4.39 -11.52
CA ILE A 80 -14.48 3.72 -12.59
C ILE A 80 -15.92 4.23 -12.64
N VAL A 81 -16.59 4.29 -11.48
CA VAL A 81 -17.97 4.75 -11.38
C VAL A 81 -18.10 6.24 -11.66
N THR A 82 -17.17 7.06 -11.13
CA THR A 82 -17.14 8.50 -11.35
C THR A 82 -16.99 8.84 -12.82
N GLN A 83 -16.03 8.25 -13.50
CA GLN A 83 -15.85 8.43 -14.93
C GLN A 83 -17.07 7.99 -15.73
N LEU A 84 -17.57 6.77 -15.46
CA LEU A 84 -18.67 6.18 -16.20
C LEU A 84 -20.03 6.84 -15.91
N ALA A 85 -20.17 7.62 -14.83
CA ALA A 85 -21.37 8.41 -14.58
C ALA A 85 -21.69 9.36 -15.74
N PHE A 86 -20.68 9.91 -16.43
CA PHE A 86 -20.83 10.78 -17.58
C PHE A 86 -21.26 10.04 -18.85
N TYR A 87 -20.96 8.75 -18.97
CA TYR A 87 -21.28 7.92 -20.14
C TYR A 87 -22.55 7.08 -19.95
N CYS A 88 -22.86 6.69 -18.72
CA CYS A 88 -23.91 5.73 -18.40
C CYS A 88 -25.05 6.30 -17.53
N GLY A 89 -24.87 7.52 -17.03
CA GLY A 89 -25.88 8.27 -16.27
C GLY A 89 -25.68 8.22 -14.75
N TRP A 90 -25.87 9.38 -14.14
CA TRP A 90 -25.70 9.65 -12.71
C TRP A 90 -26.53 8.75 -11.77
N PRO A 91 -27.81 8.42 -12.06
CA PRO A 91 -28.59 7.55 -11.17
C PRO A 91 -27.95 6.19 -10.90
N LYS A 92 -27.24 5.63 -11.91
CA LYS A 92 -26.50 4.36 -11.75
C LYS A 92 -25.33 4.51 -10.79
N ALA A 93 -24.62 5.64 -10.85
CA ALA A 93 -23.52 5.93 -9.95
C ALA A 93 -24.02 6.04 -8.50
N TRP A 94 -25.10 6.78 -8.25
CA TRP A 94 -25.75 6.87 -6.95
C TRP A 94 -26.12 5.49 -6.37
N SER A 95 -26.61 4.58 -7.21
CA SER A 95 -26.96 3.21 -6.80
C SER A 95 -25.73 2.32 -6.56
N THR A 96 -24.58 2.66 -7.12
CA THR A 96 -23.35 1.85 -7.05
C THR A 96 -22.46 2.22 -5.87
N PHE A 97 -22.35 3.50 -5.50
CA PHE A 97 -21.48 3.93 -4.38
C PHE A 97 -21.81 3.23 -3.05
N PRO A 98 -23.08 3.00 -2.66
CA PRO A 98 -23.40 2.20 -1.48
C PRO A 98 -22.85 0.76 -1.56
N LEU A 99 -22.85 0.14 -2.74
CA LEU A 99 -22.27 -1.21 -2.92
C LEU A 99 -20.75 -1.20 -2.78
N ILE A 100 -20.09 -0.17 -3.28
CA ILE A 100 -18.63 0.00 -3.09
C ILE A 100 -18.33 0.18 -1.59
N ALA A 101 -19.09 1.04 -0.89
CA ALA A 101 -18.93 1.22 0.54
C ALA A 101 -19.18 -0.09 1.31
N GLU A 102 -20.17 -0.88 0.93
CA GLU A 102 -20.46 -2.17 1.57
C GLU A 102 -19.34 -3.20 1.35
N VAL A 103 -18.80 -3.30 0.12
CA VAL A 103 -17.79 -4.31 -0.25
C VAL A 103 -16.39 -3.95 0.27
N TYR A 104 -16.02 -2.70 0.14
CA TYR A 104 -14.69 -2.24 0.56
C TYR A 104 -14.68 -1.80 2.02
N GLY A 105 -15.84 -1.62 2.61
CA GLY A 105 -16.03 -1.01 3.91
C GLY A 105 -15.85 0.52 3.82
N GLU A 106 -16.24 1.23 4.86
CA GLU A 106 -15.47 2.40 5.21
C GLU A 106 -14.08 1.83 5.48
N GLU A 107 -13.11 2.10 4.61
CA GLU A 107 -11.77 2.12 5.11
C GLU A 107 -11.85 3.15 6.24
N GLU A 108 -11.91 2.68 7.47
CA GLU A 108 -11.12 3.33 8.46
C GLU A 108 -9.73 3.36 7.79
N SER A 109 -9.40 4.49 7.15
CA SER A 109 -8.05 4.98 7.23
C SER A 109 -7.86 5.03 8.73
N GLY A 110 -7.36 3.95 9.32
CA GLY A 110 -7.34 3.75 10.76
C GLY A 110 -6.45 4.74 11.48
N LEU A 111 -6.21 5.86 10.82
CA LEU A 111 -5.34 6.93 11.23
C LEU A 111 -5.91 8.22 10.64
N ASP A 112 -6.65 8.96 11.46
CA ASP A 112 -7.16 10.29 11.11
C ASP A 112 -6.04 11.16 10.52
N GLY A 113 -6.26 11.67 9.31
CA GLY A 113 -5.31 12.57 8.62
C GLY A 113 -4.25 11.90 7.75
N VAL A 114 -4.13 10.56 7.72
CA VAL A 114 -3.15 9.87 6.86
C VAL A 114 -3.72 9.67 5.46
N PRO A 115 -3.04 10.12 4.38
CA PRO A 115 -3.49 9.87 3.02
C PRO A 115 -3.53 8.36 2.71
N SER A 116 -4.66 7.89 2.17
CA SER A 116 -4.89 6.47 1.85
C SER A 116 -4.08 5.97 0.64
N ASN A 117 -3.47 6.88 -0.13
CA ASN A 117 -2.82 6.60 -1.42
C ASN A 117 -1.35 6.98 -1.47
N LEU A 118 -0.65 6.97 -0.33
CA LEU A 118 0.78 7.32 -0.29
C LEU A 118 1.62 6.38 -1.17
N SER A 119 1.40 5.06 -1.09
CA SER A 119 2.05 4.06 -1.93
C SER A 119 1.22 2.77 -1.99
N VAL A 120 1.73 1.75 -2.69
CA VAL A 120 1.14 0.40 -2.73
C VAL A 120 1.33 -0.39 -1.42
N PHE A 121 2.18 0.09 -0.51
CA PHE A 121 2.45 -0.56 0.76
C PHE A 121 1.57 0.01 1.88
N PRO A 122 1.16 -0.82 2.85
CA PRO A 122 0.35 -0.35 3.98
C PRO A 122 1.12 0.66 4.82
N VAL A 123 0.41 1.66 5.34
CA VAL A 123 0.99 2.64 6.28
C VAL A 123 1.38 1.96 7.60
N GLY A 124 0.60 1.00 8.06
CA GLY A 124 0.83 0.28 9.31
C GLY A 124 0.17 0.96 10.51
N GLN A 125 0.65 0.60 11.69
CA GLN A 125 0.18 1.15 12.96
C GLN A 125 1.02 2.35 13.39
N LYS A 126 0.49 3.19 14.29
CA LYS A 126 1.30 4.22 14.96
C LYS A 126 2.54 3.58 15.57
N ASN A 127 3.67 4.20 15.36
CA ASN A 127 4.98 3.69 15.81
C ASN A 127 5.24 4.00 17.28
N ASP A 128 4.27 3.66 18.15
CA ASP A 128 4.29 4.01 19.57
C ASP A 128 5.46 3.37 20.32
N ALA A 129 5.86 2.17 19.92
CA ALA A 129 6.99 1.47 20.55
C ALA A 129 8.34 2.20 20.42
N TYR A 130 8.48 3.01 19.37
CA TYR A 130 9.71 3.79 19.10
C TYR A 130 9.45 5.30 19.18
N ALA A 131 8.28 5.76 19.59
CA ALA A 131 7.89 7.17 19.60
C ALA A 131 8.90 8.10 20.31
N GLN A 132 9.55 7.62 21.38
CA GLN A 132 10.59 8.34 22.10
C GLN A 132 11.85 8.66 21.26
N HIS A 133 12.01 8.00 20.12
CA HIS A 133 13.13 8.19 19.19
C HIS A 133 12.75 8.98 17.94
N PHE A 134 11.56 9.59 17.94
CA PHE A 134 11.05 10.39 16.83
C PHE A 134 10.56 11.77 17.31
N VAL A 135 10.72 12.75 16.47
CA VAL A 135 10.02 14.03 16.58
C VAL A 135 8.87 14.02 15.59
N GLY A 136 7.62 14.17 16.07
CA GLY A 136 6.41 14.03 15.25
C GLY A 136 5.90 12.58 15.16
N GLN A 137 4.84 12.35 14.39
CA GLN A 137 4.19 11.06 14.28
C GLN A 137 4.75 10.25 13.12
N SER A 138 5.09 9.01 13.38
CA SER A 138 5.44 8.01 12.36
C SER A 138 4.58 6.76 12.50
N TYR A 139 4.58 5.95 11.46
CA TYR A 139 3.84 4.69 11.39
C TYR A 139 4.76 3.60 10.85
N LEU A 140 4.50 2.36 11.25
CA LEU A 140 5.33 1.21 10.91
C LEU A 140 4.48 0.05 10.45
N ALA A 141 4.77 -0.48 9.25
CA ALA A 141 4.19 -1.70 8.74
C ALA A 141 5.28 -2.74 8.50
N PRO A 142 5.28 -3.89 9.19
CA PRO A 142 6.17 -4.99 8.86
C PRO A 142 5.71 -5.62 7.54
N LEU A 143 6.61 -5.70 6.57
CA LEU A 143 6.38 -6.32 5.26
C LEU A 143 7.00 -7.73 5.19
N SER A 144 8.17 -7.90 5.81
CA SER A 144 8.86 -9.18 5.96
C SER A 144 9.50 -9.22 7.34
N THR A 145 9.31 -10.33 8.06
CA THR A 145 9.94 -10.58 9.37
C THR A 145 10.86 -11.80 9.34
N GLN A 146 11.03 -12.40 8.14
CA GLN A 146 11.88 -13.58 7.92
C GLN A 146 13.05 -13.18 7.03
N GLN A 147 14.12 -13.97 7.01
CA GLN A 147 15.32 -13.82 6.19
C GLN A 147 15.90 -12.38 6.18
N VAL A 148 15.19 -11.44 5.55
CA VAL A 148 15.53 -10.02 5.46
C VAL A 148 14.37 -9.21 6.02
N PRO A 149 14.44 -8.76 7.29
CA PRO A 149 13.41 -7.91 7.87
C PRO A 149 13.26 -6.63 7.05
N THR A 150 12.02 -6.33 6.69
CA THR A 150 11.69 -5.18 5.84
C THR A 150 10.43 -4.52 6.38
N TYR A 151 10.48 -3.22 6.53
CA TYR A 151 9.39 -2.42 7.06
C TYR A 151 9.07 -1.27 6.12
N ASN A 152 7.79 -0.94 5.97
CA ASN A 152 7.40 0.36 5.44
C ASN A 152 7.32 1.34 6.61
N VAL A 153 8.14 2.39 6.57
CA VAL A 153 8.13 3.46 7.56
C VAL A 153 7.50 4.69 6.92
N THR A 154 6.43 5.18 7.54
CA THR A 154 5.70 6.37 7.10
C THR A 154 5.90 7.50 8.11
N PHE A 155 6.25 8.67 7.61
CA PHE A 155 6.47 9.89 8.39
C PHE A 155 5.44 10.94 7.99
N GLU A 156 4.78 11.55 8.98
CA GLU A 156 4.02 12.78 8.76
C GLU A 156 4.94 13.93 8.36
N PRO A 157 4.39 14.99 7.71
CA PRO A 157 5.14 16.20 7.44
C PRO A 157 5.86 16.72 8.71
N GLY A 158 7.15 16.98 8.60
CA GLY A 158 7.98 17.42 9.73
C GLY A 158 8.49 16.31 10.66
N CYS A 159 7.98 15.08 10.53
CA CYS A 159 8.41 13.97 11.37
C CYS A 159 9.80 13.46 10.96
N ARG A 160 10.63 13.17 11.93
CA ARG A 160 12.00 12.64 11.76
C ARG A 160 12.40 11.76 12.92
N ASN A 161 13.27 10.78 12.67
CA ASN A 161 13.87 10.01 13.74
C ASN A 161 15.08 10.76 14.36
N ASN A 162 15.50 10.30 15.53
CA ASN A 162 16.72 10.75 16.15
C ASN A 162 17.94 10.27 15.35
N TRP A 163 19.07 10.88 15.59
CA TRP A 163 20.35 10.30 15.22
C TRP A 163 20.46 8.90 15.77
N HIS A 164 20.93 7.94 14.96
CA HIS A 164 21.09 6.55 15.37
C HIS A 164 22.19 5.86 14.57
N ILE A 165 22.61 4.70 15.06
CA ILE A 165 23.67 3.90 14.48
C ILE A 165 23.21 2.45 14.45
N HIS A 166 23.37 1.78 13.32
CA HIS A 166 23.21 0.34 13.21
C HIS A 166 24.56 -0.33 13.39
N HIS A 167 24.75 -1.04 14.50
CA HIS A 167 25.96 -1.80 14.77
C HIS A 167 25.82 -3.24 14.33
N ALA A 168 26.91 -3.85 13.87
CA ALA A 168 27.01 -5.29 13.68
C ALA A 168 28.48 -5.71 13.72
N ARG A 169 28.73 -6.93 14.20
CA ARG A 169 30.09 -7.49 14.18
C ARG A 169 30.52 -7.94 12.78
N GLU A 170 29.58 -8.44 11.98
CA GLU A 170 29.78 -8.86 10.59
C GLU A 170 28.47 -8.58 9.82
N GLY A 171 28.55 -8.09 8.58
CA GLY A 171 27.39 -7.69 7.79
C GLY A 171 26.63 -6.53 8.43
N GLY A 172 25.31 -6.55 8.39
CA GLY A 172 24.46 -5.54 9.00
C GLY A 172 24.38 -4.24 8.20
N GLY A 173 23.87 -3.17 8.83
CA GLY A 173 23.52 -1.92 8.19
C GLY A 173 22.08 -1.93 7.68
N GLN A 174 21.72 -0.91 6.92
CA GLN A 174 20.35 -0.74 6.44
C GLN A 174 20.34 -0.23 4.99
N VAL A 175 19.33 -0.62 4.23
CA VAL A 175 19.03 0.01 2.93
C VAL A 175 17.67 0.68 3.02
N LEU A 176 17.61 1.95 2.61
CA LEU A 176 16.34 2.66 2.43
C LEU A 176 16.01 2.72 0.95
N ILE A 177 14.77 2.42 0.61
CA ILE A 177 14.20 2.64 -0.73
C ILE A 177 13.03 3.59 -0.59
N CYS A 178 13.16 4.81 -1.12
CA CYS A 178 12.10 5.80 -1.06
C CYS A 178 10.97 5.45 -2.01
N ILE A 179 9.74 5.40 -1.52
CA ILE A 179 8.57 4.93 -2.29
C ILE A 179 7.49 5.99 -2.44
N SER A 180 7.45 7.01 -1.59
CA SER A 180 6.46 8.09 -1.69
C SER A 180 6.89 9.35 -0.96
N GLY A 181 6.42 10.49 -1.46
CA GLY A 181 6.63 11.79 -0.84
C GLY A 181 8.06 12.30 -0.93
N ARG A 182 8.44 13.19 -0.01
CA ARG A 182 9.78 13.79 0.06
C ARG A 182 10.34 13.68 1.47
N GLY A 183 11.62 13.36 1.59
CA GLY A 183 12.29 13.20 2.87
C GLY A 183 13.72 13.69 2.87
N TRP A 184 14.34 13.61 4.01
CA TRP A 184 15.74 13.94 4.24
C TRP A 184 16.52 12.73 4.74
N TYR A 185 17.78 12.65 4.36
CA TYR A 185 18.79 11.77 4.92
C TYR A 185 20.06 12.55 5.20
N GLN A 186 20.70 12.28 6.33
CA GLN A 186 21.98 12.88 6.66
C GLN A 186 22.85 11.92 7.47
N GLU A 187 24.10 11.80 7.11
CA GLU A 187 25.16 11.20 7.93
C GLU A 187 25.82 12.26 8.80
N TRP A 188 26.26 11.87 9.98
CA TRP A 188 26.93 12.79 10.91
C TRP A 188 28.16 13.44 10.25
N GLY A 189 28.22 14.78 10.33
CA GLY A 189 29.30 15.56 9.76
C GLY A 189 29.27 15.76 8.24
N LYS A 190 28.20 15.28 7.56
CA LYS A 190 28.00 15.49 6.13
C LYS A 190 26.79 16.40 5.87
N GLU A 191 26.69 16.90 4.65
CA GLU A 191 25.50 17.62 4.20
C GLU A 191 24.28 16.69 4.11
N SER A 192 23.10 17.23 4.39
CA SER A 192 21.84 16.53 4.20
C SER A 192 21.50 16.37 2.72
N ARG A 193 20.89 15.24 2.38
CA ARG A 193 20.40 14.94 1.03
C ARG A 193 18.88 14.83 1.07
N GLU A 194 18.21 15.54 0.17
CA GLU A 194 16.79 15.35 -0.06
C GLU A 194 16.55 14.02 -0.80
N LEU A 195 15.47 13.32 -0.44
CA LEU A 195 15.11 12.00 -0.95
C LEU A 195 13.76 12.05 -1.65
N TYR A 196 13.71 11.41 -2.80
CA TYR A 196 12.53 11.30 -3.67
C TYR A 196 12.19 9.83 -3.95
N PRO A 197 10.96 9.50 -4.38
CA PRO A 197 10.59 8.16 -4.81
C PRO A 197 11.54 7.62 -5.88
N GLY A 198 12.09 6.41 -5.64
CA GLY A 198 13.11 5.77 -6.45
C GLY A 198 14.54 5.94 -5.94
N ASP A 199 14.79 6.85 -5.00
CA ASP A 199 16.10 6.96 -4.37
C ASP A 199 16.39 5.75 -3.48
N VAL A 200 17.64 5.31 -3.53
CA VAL A 200 18.17 4.24 -2.69
C VAL A 200 19.35 4.79 -1.87
N VAL A 201 19.30 4.56 -0.56
CA VAL A 201 20.37 4.90 0.38
C VAL A 201 20.91 3.62 0.99
N ASN A 202 22.21 3.37 0.80
CA ASN A 202 22.91 2.29 1.48
C ASN A 202 23.59 2.86 2.72
N ILE A 203 23.24 2.35 3.89
CA ILE A 203 23.75 2.80 5.19
C ILE A 203 24.60 1.66 5.76
N PRO A 204 25.93 1.79 5.71
CA PRO A 204 26.81 0.80 6.32
C PRO A 204 26.65 0.75 7.86
N THR A 205 27.13 -0.31 8.47
CA THR A 205 27.27 -0.39 9.93
C THR A 205 28.15 0.75 10.47
N ASP A 206 27.87 1.15 11.71
CA ASP A 206 28.61 2.17 12.46
C ASP A 206 28.54 3.59 11.86
N VAL A 207 27.65 3.83 10.91
CA VAL A 207 27.38 5.17 10.39
C VAL A 207 26.27 5.82 11.20
N LYS A 208 26.60 6.92 11.91
CA LYS A 208 25.60 7.76 12.61
C LYS A 208 24.83 8.58 11.59
N HIS A 209 23.51 8.41 11.57
CA HIS A 209 22.64 9.05 10.57
C HIS A 209 21.25 9.32 11.14
N TRP A 210 20.47 10.08 10.40
CA TRP A 210 19.03 10.25 10.59
C TRP A 210 18.31 10.36 9.25
N HIS A 211 17.00 10.13 9.26
CA HIS A 211 16.11 10.37 8.13
C HIS A 211 14.71 10.76 8.61
N GLY A 212 13.92 11.36 7.72
CA GLY A 212 12.57 11.81 8.05
C GLY A 212 11.92 12.53 6.88
N ALA A 213 10.68 12.99 7.06
CA ALA A 213 9.93 13.76 6.09
C ALA A 213 10.49 15.19 5.91
N THR A 214 10.16 15.86 4.80
CA THR A 214 10.25 17.32 4.72
C THR A 214 9.14 17.97 5.54
N ALA A 215 9.20 19.27 5.79
CA ALA A 215 8.22 19.97 6.64
C ALA A 215 6.80 19.98 6.01
N ASP A 216 6.70 19.85 4.70
CA ASP A 216 5.48 20.01 3.91
C ASP A 216 5.01 18.76 3.17
N SER A 217 5.71 17.63 3.33
CA SER A 217 5.37 16.39 2.62
C SER A 217 5.34 15.19 3.55
N TRP A 218 4.39 14.31 3.35
CA TRP A 218 4.49 12.92 3.81
C TRP A 218 5.71 12.26 3.17
N PHE A 219 6.28 11.29 3.85
CA PHE A 219 7.42 10.53 3.35
C PHE A 219 7.28 9.06 3.69
N GLN A 220 7.51 8.19 2.72
CA GLN A 220 7.57 6.75 2.94
C GLN A 220 8.85 6.16 2.35
N HIS A 221 9.46 5.26 3.10
CA HIS A 221 10.53 4.43 2.59
C HIS A 221 10.42 2.99 3.11
N LEU A 222 10.93 2.06 2.36
CA LEU A 222 11.23 0.72 2.85
C LEU A 222 12.53 0.78 3.63
N ALA A 223 12.49 0.32 4.89
CA ALA A 223 13.67 0.07 5.70
C ALA A 223 13.99 -1.42 5.63
N ILE A 224 15.11 -1.77 5.02
CA ILE A 224 15.56 -3.13 4.81
C ILE A 224 16.75 -3.37 5.72
N GLU A 225 16.57 -4.20 6.74
CA GLU A 225 17.64 -4.58 7.67
C GLU A 225 18.56 -5.60 7.01
N ILE A 226 19.81 -5.22 6.80
CA ILE A 226 20.78 -6.13 6.19
C ILE A 226 21.18 -7.20 7.23
N PRO A 227 21.06 -8.50 6.89
CA PRO A 227 21.43 -9.56 7.80
C PRO A 227 22.88 -9.46 8.27
N GLY A 228 23.10 -9.66 9.55
CA GLY A 228 24.40 -9.59 10.17
C GLY A 228 24.47 -10.36 11.49
N LYS A 229 25.66 -10.37 12.12
CA LYS A 229 25.88 -10.97 13.43
C LYS A 229 25.93 -9.88 14.50
N GLU A 230 25.24 -10.13 15.61
CA GLU A 230 25.21 -9.23 16.77
C GLU A 230 24.71 -7.81 16.38
N CYS A 231 23.65 -7.75 15.53
CA CYS A 231 23.07 -6.50 15.09
C CYS A 231 22.35 -5.81 16.27
N THR A 232 22.63 -4.53 16.46
CA THR A 232 21.94 -3.67 17.44
C THR A 232 21.76 -2.28 16.88
N THR A 233 20.77 -1.54 17.39
CA THR A 233 20.56 -0.13 17.04
C THR A 233 20.83 0.72 18.28
N GLU A 234 21.77 1.66 18.17
CA GLU A 234 22.02 2.69 19.15
C GLU A 234 21.24 3.95 18.79
N TRP A 235 20.35 4.37 19.69
CA TRP A 235 19.62 5.62 19.56
C TRP A 235 20.38 6.75 20.25
N CYS A 236 20.64 7.80 19.50
CA CYS A 236 21.37 8.98 19.95
C CYS A 236 20.42 10.17 20.20
N GLU A 237 20.96 11.37 20.20
CA GLU A 237 20.24 12.62 20.39
C GLU A 237 19.22 12.91 19.27
N ALA A 238 18.23 13.73 19.58
CA ALA A 238 17.29 14.26 18.59
C ALA A 238 18.03 15.16 17.58
N VAL A 239 17.52 15.19 16.34
CA VAL A 239 17.97 16.15 15.32
C VAL A 239 17.60 17.55 15.78
N ASP A 240 18.57 18.44 15.80
CA ASP A 240 18.39 19.83 16.20
C ASP A 240 17.31 20.54 15.37
N ALA A 241 16.39 21.23 16.05
CA ALA A 241 15.24 21.83 15.41
C ALA A 241 15.61 22.97 14.46
N ASP A 242 16.62 23.76 14.81
CA ASP A 242 17.08 24.89 13.97
C ASP A 242 17.85 24.39 12.74
N GLN A 243 18.59 23.29 12.89
CA GLN A 243 19.24 22.63 11.74
C GLN A 243 18.19 22.05 10.79
N TYR A 244 17.19 21.35 11.32
CA TYR A 244 16.12 20.80 10.50
C TYR A 244 15.30 21.91 9.80
N ALA A 245 15.00 23.02 10.49
CA ALA A 245 14.26 24.14 9.90
C ALA A 245 14.98 24.74 8.70
N LYS A 246 16.32 24.83 8.73
CA LYS A 246 17.13 25.36 7.61
C LYS A 246 17.08 24.51 6.35
N LEU A 247 16.70 23.22 6.44
CA LEU A 247 16.56 22.33 5.29
C LEU A 247 15.26 22.58 4.53
N ASN A 248 14.28 23.24 5.15
CA ASN A 248 12.92 23.41 4.67
C ASN A 248 12.57 24.89 4.38
N GLY A 249 13.57 25.77 4.33
CA GLY A 249 13.43 27.22 4.14
C GLY A 249 13.83 27.71 2.75
#